data_5a4c365ce06ee7a2c825005b02298744
#
_entry.id   5a4c365ce06ee7a2c825005b02298744
#
_cell.length_a   1.000
_cell.length_b   1.000
_cell.length_c   1.000
_cell.angle_alpha   90.00
_cell.angle_beta   90.00
_cell.angle_gamma   90.00
#
_symmetry.space_group_name_H-M   'P 1'
#
loop_
_entity.id
_entity.type
_entity.pdbx_description
1 polymer ?
#
loop_
_entity_poly.entity_id
_entity_poly.type
_entity_poly.pdbx_seq_one_letter_code
_entity_poly.pdbx_strand_id
1 'polypeptide(L)'
;MEMSYTKIDLNEWSRGKLFKSYIENMRIVMSLTVEIDVTNLIEFSKRNNLKFYPSMIWIVSKVVNTHDEFKYSWNDTGDLIKWNFISPSYTEFHKEDENFTKLVTEFSDDIFEFSKRFMVDKEKHEADRAFCGKPAFELF
;
A
#
# COMPACT_ATOMS: atom_id res chain seq x y z
N MET A 1 -11.63 9.79 3.48
CA MET A 1 -11.72 9.03 4.77
C MET A 1 -10.47 9.38 5.56
N GLU A 2 -10.60 9.81 6.81
CA GLU A 2 -9.43 10.20 7.59
C GLU A 2 -8.67 8.94 8.05
N MET A 3 -7.34 8.94 7.86
CA MET A 3 -6.47 7.83 8.25
C MET A 3 -6.26 7.87 9.76
N SER A 4 -6.62 6.79 10.43
CA SER A 4 -6.49 6.64 11.88
C SER A 4 -6.04 5.23 12.24
N TYR A 5 -5.53 5.06 13.44
CA TYR A 5 -5.09 3.74 13.92
C TYR A 5 -5.54 3.46 15.34
N THR A 6 -5.56 2.19 15.69
CA THR A 6 -5.78 1.70 17.05
C THR A 6 -4.49 1.06 17.55
N LYS A 7 -4.04 1.43 18.76
CA LYS A 7 -2.91 0.78 19.43
C LYS A 7 -3.32 -0.61 19.92
N ILE A 8 -2.45 -1.59 19.73
CA ILE A 8 -2.67 -2.98 20.12
C ILE A 8 -1.90 -3.28 21.40
N ASP A 9 -2.63 -3.65 22.46
CA ASP A 9 -1.99 -4.19 23.65
C ASP A 9 -1.64 -5.66 23.43
N LEU A 10 -0.35 -5.96 23.31
CA LEU A 10 0.14 -7.31 23.06
C LEU A 10 -0.12 -8.28 24.23
N ASN A 11 -0.40 -7.78 25.44
CA ASN A 11 -0.71 -8.62 26.59
C ASN A 11 -2.18 -9.06 26.61
N GLU A 12 -3.07 -8.18 26.12
CA GLU A 12 -4.50 -8.45 26.00
C GLU A 12 -4.88 -9.14 24.69
N TRP A 13 -4.04 -8.98 23.65
CA TRP A 13 -4.31 -9.59 22.36
C TRP A 13 -4.09 -11.10 22.39
N SER A 14 -5.10 -11.88 22.00
CA SER A 14 -5.06 -13.35 22.06
C SER A 14 -3.88 -13.97 21.29
N ARG A 15 -3.40 -13.32 20.23
CA ARG A 15 -2.23 -13.72 19.44
C ARG A 15 -0.92 -13.10 19.92
N GLY A 16 -0.94 -12.23 20.93
CA GLY A 16 0.22 -11.43 21.34
C GLY A 16 1.44 -12.24 21.74
N LYS A 17 1.27 -13.33 22.48
CA LYS A 17 2.39 -14.23 22.87
C LYS A 17 3.04 -14.89 21.65
N LEU A 18 2.22 -15.40 20.73
CA LEU A 18 2.70 -16.03 19.50
C LEU A 18 3.39 -15.00 18.61
N PHE A 19 2.80 -13.83 18.45
CA PHE A 19 3.36 -12.72 17.69
C PHE A 19 4.74 -12.31 18.20
N LYS A 20 4.90 -12.08 19.52
CA LYS A 20 6.20 -11.79 20.15
C LYS A 20 7.24 -12.88 19.83
N SER A 21 6.87 -14.14 19.96
CA SER A 21 7.78 -15.25 19.68
C SER A 21 8.28 -15.26 18.22
N TYR A 22 7.40 -14.95 17.26
CA TYR A 22 7.79 -14.86 15.85
C TYR A 22 8.73 -13.68 15.57
N ILE A 23 8.43 -12.52 16.14
CA ILE A 23 9.22 -11.30 15.92
C ILE A 23 10.59 -11.38 16.60
N GLU A 24 10.63 -11.84 17.86
CA GLU A 24 11.85 -11.83 18.69
C GLU A 24 12.77 -13.02 18.41
N ASN A 25 12.20 -14.21 18.17
CA ASN A 25 12.98 -15.45 18.17
C ASN A 25 13.11 -16.10 16.79
N MET A 26 12.10 -16.03 15.93
CA MET A 26 12.08 -16.84 14.70
C MET A 26 12.44 -16.06 13.44
N ARG A 27 12.17 -14.76 13.35
CA ARG A 27 12.45 -13.89 12.17
C ARG A 27 12.04 -14.57 10.84
N ILE A 28 10.83 -15.08 10.77
CA ILE A 28 10.34 -15.79 9.59
C ILE A 28 10.11 -14.80 8.45
N VAL A 29 10.71 -15.12 7.29
CA VAL A 29 10.44 -14.44 6.02
C VAL A 29 9.78 -15.44 5.09
N MET A 30 8.67 -15.03 4.47
CA MET A 30 7.97 -15.83 3.47
C MET A 30 7.96 -15.09 2.15
N SER A 31 8.30 -15.78 1.06
CA SER A 31 8.16 -15.29 -0.31
C SER A 31 7.23 -16.21 -1.07
N LEU A 32 6.25 -15.62 -1.76
CA LEU A 32 5.25 -16.35 -2.54
C LEU A 32 5.08 -15.69 -3.90
N THR A 33 5.13 -16.49 -4.97
CA THR A 33 4.81 -16.06 -6.33
C THR A 33 3.59 -16.83 -6.82
N VAL A 34 2.60 -16.10 -7.33
CA VAL A 34 1.36 -16.67 -7.87
C VAL A 34 1.06 -16.08 -9.24
N GLU A 35 0.42 -16.87 -10.09
CA GLU A 35 -0.13 -16.38 -11.36
C GLU A 35 -1.56 -15.92 -11.14
N ILE A 36 -1.90 -14.74 -11.70
CA ILE A 36 -3.23 -14.15 -11.62
C ILE A 36 -3.72 -13.83 -13.02
N ASP A 37 -4.91 -14.34 -13.38
CA ASP A 37 -5.58 -13.95 -14.63
C ASP A 37 -6.15 -12.53 -14.49
N VAL A 38 -5.59 -11.60 -15.27
CA VAL A 38 -5.98 -10.19 -15.28
C VAL A 38 -6.81 -9.81 -16.53
N THR A 39 -7.29 -10.78 -17.30
CA THR A 39 -8.04 -10.56 -18.55
C THR A 39 -9.23 -9.63 -18.31
N ASN A 40 -10.07 -9.93 -17.32
CA ASN A 40 -11.24 -9.11 -16.99
C ASN A 40 -10.88 -7.69 -16.56
N LEU A 41 -9.76 -7.52 -15.85
CA LEU A 41 -9.28 -6.20 -15.44
C LEU A 41 -8.82 -5.37 -16.64
N ILE A 42 -8.11 -5.99 -17.58
CA ILE A 42 -7.67 -5.33 -18.82
C ILE A 42 -8.87 -4.88 -19.64
N GLU A 43 -9.87 -5.74 -19.82
CA GLU A 43 -11.08 -5.40 -20.56
C GLU A 43 -11.90 -4.29 -19.87
N PHE A 44 -12.06 -4.38 -18.56
CA PHE A 44 -12.72 -3.33 -17.77
C PHE A 44 -12.01 -1.99 -17.91
N SER A 45 -10.69 -1.98 -17.75
CA SER A 45 -9.87 -0.77 -17.85
C SER A 45 -10.00 -0.13 -19.24
N LYS A 46 -9.91 -0.92 -20.32
CA LYS A 46 -10.09 -0.45 -21.69
C LYS A 46 -11.48 0.14 -21.93
N ARG A 47 -12.55 -0.55 -21.51
CA ARG A 47 -13.94 -0.08 -21.66
C ARG A 47 -14.22 1.22 -20.92
N ASN A 48 -13.52 1.47 -19.81
CA ASN A 48 -13.72 2.65 -18.95
C ASN A 48 -12.63 3.72 -19.13
N ASN A 49 -11.77 3.58 -20.14
CA ASN A 49 -10.65 4.50 -20.40
C ASN A 49 -9.73 4.70 -19.19
N LEU A 50 -9.50 3.62 -18.43
CA LEU A 50 -8.57 3.58 -17.30
C LEU A 50 -7.23 2.98 -17.74
N LYS A 51 -6.14 3.39 -17.10
CA LYS A 51 -4.82 2.75 -17.29
C LYS A 51 -4.75 1.47 -16.47
N PHE A 52 -4.11 0.44 -17.02
CA PHE A 52 -3.97 -0.86 -16.34
C PHE A 52 -3.23 -0.76 -15.01
N TYR A 53 -2.10 -0.05 -14.97
CA TYR A 53 -1.25 0.02 -13.79
C TYR A 53 -1.98 0.59 -12.55
N PRO A 54 -2.59 1.79 -12.58
CA PRO A 54 -3.38 2.27 -11.45
C PRO A 54 -4.59 1.38 -11.13
N SER A 55 -5.21 0.72 -12.12
CA SER A 55 -6.30 -0.22 -11.87
C SER A 55 -5.84 -1.46 -11.10
N MET A 56 -4.65 -1.97 -11.42
CA MET A 56 -4.04 -3.09 -10.69
C MET A 56 -3.67 -2.68 -9.26
N ILE A 57 -3.06 -1.50 -9.07
CA ILE A 57 -2.76 -0.97 -7.73
C ILE A 57 -4.05 -0.84 -6.92
N TRP A 58 -5.11 -0.31 -7.50
CA TRP A 58 -6.40 -0.16 -6.82
C TRP A 58 -6.98 -1.50 -6.37
N ILE A 59 -7.01 -2.53 -7.25
CA ILE A 59 -7.51 -3.86 -6.91
C ILE A 59 -6.73 -4.47 -5.75
N VAL A 60 -5.39 -4.43 -5.81
CA VAL A 60 -4.54 -4.95 -4.74
C VAL A 60 -4.82 -4.20 -3.43
N SER A 61 -4.88 -2.87 -3.48
CA SER A 61 -5.19 -2.04 -2.31
C SER A 61 -6.57 -2.34 -1.73
N LYS A 62 -7.56 -2.58 -2.59
CA LYS A 62 -8.92 -2.98 -2.17
C LYS A 62 -8.89 -4.30 -1.41
N VAL A 63 -8.22 -5.32 -1.95
CA VAL A 63 -8.07 -6.62 -1.29
C VAL A 63 -7.34 -6.47 0.04
N VAL A 64 -6.20 -5.79 0.05
CA VAL A 64 -5.39 -5.56 1.26
C VAL A 64 -6.22 -4.88 2.35
N ASN A 65 -7.04 -3.88 2.01
CA ASN A 65 -7.90 -3.19 2.97
C ASN A 65 -9.08 -4.04 3.50
N THR A 66 -9.42 -5.15 2.83
CA THR A 66 -10.43 -6.10 3.36
C THR A 66 -9.87 -7.07 4.39
N HIS A 67 -8.54 -7.15 4.54
CA HIS A 67 -7.87 -8.08 5.46
C HIS A 67 -7.10 -7.31 6.53
N ASP A 68 -7.52 -7.48 7.77
CA ASP A 68 -6.89 -6.79 8.93
C ASP A 68 -5.42 -7.13 9.09
N GLU A 69 -5.01 -8.34 8.70
CA GLU A 69 -3.64 -8.84 8.79
C GLU A 69 -2.62 -7.97 8.06
N PHE A 70 -3.02 -7.27 7.01
CA PHE A 70 -2.15 -6.37 6.24
C PHE A 70 -2.12 -4.93 6.77
N LYS A 71 -2.89 -4.60 7.82
CA LYS A 71 -3.02 -3.25 8.35
C LYS A 71 -2.22 -3.00 9.63
N TYR A 72 -1.42 -3.97 10.07
CA TYR A 72 -0.56 -3.81 11.25
C TYR A 72 0.78 -3.20 10.89
N SER A 73 1.26 -2.28 11.72
CA SER A 73 2.61 -1.70 11.64
C SER A 73 3.10 -1.27 13.03
N TRP A 74 4.33 -0.80 13.07
CA TRP A 74 4.91 -0.16 14.26
C TRP A 74 4.84 1.35 14.08
N ASN A 75 4.47 2.08 15.14
CA ASN A 75 4.57 3.53 15.16
C ASN A 75 5.96 3.98 15.62
N ASP A 76 6.21 5.29 15.60
CA ASP A 76 7.50 5.89 15.99
C ASP A 76 7.87 5.66 17.45
N THR A 77 6.89 5.35 18.31
CA THR A 77 7.11 5.02 19.73
C THR A 77 7.35 3.52 19.96
N GLY A 78 7.36 2.70 18.89
CA GLY A 78 7.57 1.26 18.95
C GLY A 78 6.34 0.47 19.41
N ASP A 79 5.17 1.06 19.35
CA ASP A 79 3.91 0.36 19.64
C ASP A 79 3.38 -0.33 18.39
N LEU A 80 2.84 -1.54 18.54
CA LEU A 80 2.07 -2.18 17.48
C LEU A 80 0.73 -1.48 17.31
N ILE A 81 0.44 -1.06 16.09
CA ILE A 81 -0.80 -0.38 15.72
C ILE A 81 -1.51 -1.10 14.59
N LYS A 82 -2.82 -0.92 14.50
CA LYS A 82 -3.64 -1.36 13.37
C LYS A 82 -4.32 -0.15 12.75
N TRP A 83 -4.05 0.08 11.47
CA TRP A 83 -4.69 1.13 10.68
C TRP A 83 -6.14 0.80 10.34
N ASN A 84 -7.00 1.80 10.26
CA ASN A 84 -8.38 1.64 9.78
C ASN A 84 -8.39 1.32 8.26
N PHE A 85 -7.52 1.94 7.49
CA PHE A 85 -7.21 1.61 6.11
C PHE A 85 -5.77 2.02 5.78
N ILE A 86 -5.24 1.51 4.68
CA ILE A 86 -3.92 1.87 4.18
C ILE A 86 -3.99 2.32 2.73
N SER A 87 -3.11 3.24 2.36
CA SER A 87 -2.96 3.76 1.00
C SER A 87 -1.76 3.12 0.31
N PRO A 88 -1.84 2.84 -1.00
CA PRO A 88 -0.73 2.22 -1.72
C PRO A 88 0.46 3.17 -1.89
N SER A 89 1.65 2.59 -1.73
CA SER A 89 2.91 3.20 -2.13
C SER A 89 3.48 2.43 -3.31
N TYR A 90 3.92 3.15 -4.33
CA TYR A 90 4.41 2.57 -5.59
C TYR A 90 5.52 3.43 -6.18
N THR A 91 6.18 2.94 -7.22
CA THR A 91 7.26 3.65 -7.88
C THR A 91 6.89 4.00 -9.31
N GLU A 92 7.30 5.18 -9.76
CA GLU A 92 7.28 5.61 -11.15
C GLU A 92 8.71 5.66 -11.68
N PHE A 93 8.98 4.94 -12.76
CA PHE A 93 10.28 4.86 -13.39
C PHE A 93 10.48 5.97 -14.43
N HIS A 94 11.60 6.66 -14.38
CA HIS A 94 12.01 7.72 -15.29
C HIS A 94 13.07 7.18 -16.26
N LYS A 95 12.71 7.08 -17.54
CA LYS A 95 13.60 6.52 -18.56
C LYS A 95 14.80 7.40 -18.88
N GLU A 96 14.67 8.70 -18.63
CA GLU A 96 15.67 9.70 -19.03
C GLU A 96 16.94 9.64 -18.17
N ASP A 97 16.79 9.26 -16.91
CA ASP A 97 17.89 9.17 -15.93
C ASP A 97 17.99 7.80 -15.25
N GLU A 98 17.19 6.82 -15.74
CA GLU A 98 17.12 5.46 -15.19
C GLU A 98 16.86 5.40 -13.68
N ASN A 99 16.14 6.40 -13.16
CA ASN A 99 15.81 6.56 -11.76
C ASN A 99 14.31 6.32 -11.52
N PHE A 100 13.86 6.41 -10.27
CA PHE A 100 12.44 6.29 -9.92
C PHE A 100 12.05 7.24 -8.81
N THR A 101 10.78 7.65 -8.82
CA THR A 101 10.17 8.40 -7.73
C THR A 101 9.20 7.50 -6.97
N LYS A 102 9.25 7.54 -5.64
CA LYS A 102 8.28 6.87 -4.78
C LYS A 102 7.06 7.76 -4.62
N LEU A 103 5.90 7.23 -4.95
CA LEU A 103 4.61 7.92 -4.89
C LEU A 103 3.68 7.23 -3.89
N VAL A 104 2.75 8.01 -3.37
CA VAL A 104 1.66 7.54 -2.52
C VAL A 104 0.39 8.21 -3.00
N THR A 105 -0.62 7.41 -3.28
CA THR A 105 -1.96 7.92 -3.62
C THR A 105 -2.94 7.52 -2.54
N GLU A 106 -3.69 8.47 -2.00
CA GLU A 106 -4.72 8.20 -1.02
C GLU A 106 -5.77 7.24 -1.59
N PHE A 107 -5.97 6.12 -0.88
CA PHE A 107 -6.94 5.11 -1.29
C PHE A 107 -8.37 5.65 -1.32
N SER A 108 -9.13 5.22 -2.33
CA SER A 108 -10.57 5.43 -2.45
C SER A 108 -11.24 4.12 -2.83
N ASP A 109 -12.43 3.87 -2.30
CA ASP A 109 -13.24 2.70 -2.68
C ASP A 109 -13.77 2.79 -4.13
N ASP A 110 -13.79 3.98 -4.71
CA ASP A 110 -14.12 4.22 -6.12
C ASP A 110 -12.85 4.20 -6.97
N ILE A 111 -12.78 3.28 -7.94
CA ILE A 111 -11.67 3.14 -8.88
C ILE A 111 -11.47 4.39 -9.76
N PHE A 112 -12.54 5.08 -10.12
CA PHE A 112 -12.45 6.28 -10.96
C PHE A 112 -11.84 7.44 -10.17
N GLU A 113 -12.27 7.62 -8.94
CA GLU A 113 -11.70 8.63 -8.04
C GLU A 113 -10.23 8.31 -7.72
N PHE A 114 -9.92 7.05 -7.42
CA PHE A 114 -8.54 6.62 -7.20
C PHE A 114 -7.65 6.87 -8.42
N SER A 115 -8.13 6.50 -9.62
CA SER A 115 -7.38 6.69 -10.86
C SER A 115 -7.11 8.17 -11.16
N LYS A 116 -8.08 9.04 -10.84
CA LYS A 116 -7.91 10.50 -10.95
C LYS A 116 -6.84 11.02 -9.98
N ARG A 117 -6.89 10.63 -8.70
CA ARG A 117 -5.87 10.99 -7.71
C ARG A 117 -4.49 10.52 -8.13
N PHE A 118 -4.38 9.26 -8.60
CA PHE A 118 -3.14 8.69 -9.12
C PHE A 118 -2.52 9.56 -10.22
N MET A 119 -3.31 10.01 -11.18
CA MET A 119 -2.81 10.87 -12.27
C MET A 119 -2.35 12.24 -11.77
N VAL A 120 -3.07 12.83 -10.80
CA VAL A 120 -2.68 14.11 -10.19
C VAL A 120 -1.38 13.98 -9.40
N ASP A 121 -1.22 12.90 -8.62
CA ASP A 121 -0.01 12.66 -7.85
C ASP A 121 1.19 12.43 -8.78
N LYS A 122 1.00 11.67 -9.86
CA LYS A 122 2.03 11.48 -10.88
C LYS A 122 2.47 12.81 -11.49
N GLU A 123 1.54 13.65 -11.96
CA GLU A 123 1.84 14.95 -12.58
C GLU A 123 2.59 15.90 -11.63
N LYS A 124 2.20 15.95 -10.36
CA LYS A 124 2.89 16.77 -9.35
C LYS A 124 4.35 16.37 -9.16
N HIS A 125 4.63 15.07 -9.23
CA HIS A 125 5.97 14.54 -8.97
C HIS A 125 6.85 14.41 -10.23
N GLU A 126 6.28 14.45 -11.43
CA GLU A 126 7.07 14.63 -12.66
C GLU A 126 7.83 15.97 -12.67
N ALA A 127 7.26 17.01 -12.02
CA ALA A 127 7.93 18.32 -11.86
C ALA A 127 8.98 18.32 -10.74
N ASP A 128 8.87 17.42 -9.76
CA ASP A 128 9.72 17.37 -8.56
C ASP A 128 10.46 16.03 -8.50
N ARG A 129 11.51 15.89 -9.33
CA ARG A 129 12.32 14.67 -9.46
C ARG A 129 13.16 14.32 -8.22
N ALA A 130 12.91 15.01 -7.10
CA ALA A 130 13.52 14.66 -5.85
C ALA A 130 12.99 13.31 -5.36
N PHE A 131 13.89 12.39 -5.03
CA PHE A 131 13.58 11.18 -4.27
C PHE A 131 12.85 11.60 -2.98
N CYS A 132 11.54 11.64 -3.02
CA CYS A 132 10.72 12.00 -1.87
C CYS A 132 10.67 10.78 -0.94
N GLY A 133 11.81 10.53 -0.27
CA GLY A 133 11.94 9.54 0.77
C GLY A 133 11.32 10.03 2.08
N LYS A 134 10.00 10.09 2.16
CA LYS A 134 9.40 9.85 3.46
C LYS A 134 9.69 8.39 3.81
N PRO A 135 10.20 8.10 5.01
CA PRO A 135 10.52 6.73 5.38
C PRO A 135 9.26 5.86 5.26
N ALA A 136 9.44 4.63 4.80
CA ALA A 136 8.34 3.68 4.56
C ALA A 136 7.47 3.39 5.81
N PHE A 137 7.91 3.84 6.97
CA PHE A 137 7.23 3.69 8.27
C PHE A 137 5.98 4.55 8.43
N GLU A 138 5.77 5.57 7.62
CA GLU A 138 4.53 6.37 7.64
C GLU A 138 3.40 5.73 6.81
N LEU A 139 3.66 4.58 6.14
CA LEU A 139 2.76 4.00 5.15
C LEU A 139 2.46 2.50 5.35
N PHE A 140 3.03 1.89 6.41
CA PHE A 140 2.72 0.52 6.82
C PHE A 140 2.49 0.47 8.32
#